data_6da3fc2b86b67c8f83c369b9bd2dde9c
#
_entry.id   6da3fc2b86b67c8f83c369b9bd2dde9c
#
_cell.length_a   1.000
_cell.length_b   1.000
_cell.length_c   1.000
_cell.angle_alpha   90.00
_cell.angle_beta   90.00
_cell.angle_gamma   90.00
#
_symmetry.space_group_name_H-M   'P 1'
#
loop_
_entity.id
_entity.type
_entity.pdbx_description
1 polymer ?
#
loop_
_entity_poly.entity_id
_entity_poly.type
_entity_poly.pdbx_seq_one_letter_code
_entity_poly.pdbx_strand_id
1 'polypeptide(L)'
;MKSVRILTGTGIPLRRSDVDTDQIIPADWLKRVERTGFEAGLFATWRDDRNFVLNDERYVSATILVAGPSFGVGSSREHAVWAIQQYGFEAVIAPSFSDIFRNNCTKNGLAPVALALDAVEKIWAAIEADAATEIVIDMERLTVEVASISLTASFPMEPQNQYRFLNGLDDIGITMSHSEEIASFESTRPTWLTN
;
A
#
# COMPACT_ATOMS: atom_id res chain seq x y z
N MET A 1 -9.56 -7.97 -5.84
CA MET A 1 -9.07 -6.56 -5.91
C MET A 1 -9.11 -6.05 -7.35
N LYS A 2 -8.84 -4.75 -7.61
CA LYS A 2 -8.75 -4.21 -8.99
C LYS A 2 -7.39 -4.54 -9.60
N SER A 3 -7.32 -4.87 -10.90
CA SER A 3 -6.04 -5.02 -11.61
C SER A 3 -5.38 -3.65 -11.77
N VAL A 4 -4.07 -3.60 -11.55
CA VAL A 4 -3.27 -2.38 -11.58
C VAL A 4 -2.01 -2.64 -12.42
N ARG A 5 -1.85 -1.90 -13.52
CA ARG A 5 -0.62 -1.90 -14.32
C ARG A 5 0.20 -0.63 -14.11
N ILE A 6 -0.48 0.51 -14.10
CA ILE A 6 0.12 1.81 -13.89
C ILE A 6 -0.72 2.57 -12.87
N LEU A 7 -0.08 3.14 -11.86
CA LEU A 7 -0.64 4.11 -10.94
C LEU A 7 -0.04 5.48 -11.27
N THR A 8 -0.90 6.46 -11.45
CA THR A 8 -0.47 7.85 -11.68
C THR A 8 -1.20 8.75 -10.71
N GLY A 9 -0.46 9.56 -9.97
CA GLY A 9 -1.06 10.47 -9.00
C GLY A 9 -0.06 11.43 -8.41
N THR A 10 -0.53 12.30 -7.53
CA THR A 10 0.31 13.19 -6.74
C THR A 10 0.64 12.56 -5.40
N GLY A 11 1.72 13.01 -4.78
CA GLY A 11 2.22 12.47 -3.53
C GLY A 11 1.93 13.38 -2.33
N ILE A 12 1.94 12.78 -1.12
CA ILE A 12 2.00 13.50 0.15
C ILE A 12 3.29 13.12 0.90
N PRO A 13 4.14 14.10 1.35
CA PRO A 13 5.44 13.83 1.94
C PRO A 13 5.31 13.59 3.45
N LEU A 14 5.16 12.35 3.88
CA LEU A 14 5.20 11.97 5.29
C LEU A 14 6.65 11.71 5.74
N ARG A 15 7.38 12.78 6.12
CA ARG A 15 8.78 12.71 6.57
C ARG A 15 8.91 12.13 7.99
N ARG A 16 8.39 10.92 8.20
CA ARG A 16 8.46 10.20 9.48
C ARG A 16 9.01 8.80 9.26
N SER A 17 9.95 8.40 10.10
CA SER A 17 10.51 7.05 10.17
C SER A 17 9.83 6.25 11.27
N ASP A 18 9.99 4.92 11.21
CA ASP A 18 9.53 3.99 12.25
C ASP A 18 8.04 4.16 12.59
N VAL A 19 7.25 4.44 11.55
CA VAL A 19 5.79 4.61 11.69
C VAL A 19 5.16 3.26 12.00
N ASP A 20 4.66 3.11 13.23
CA ASP A 20 4.02 1.89 13.65
C ASP A 20 2.52 1.83 13.31
N THR A 21 1.95 0.64 13.37
CA THR A 21 0.54 0.43 13.01
C THR A 21 -0.44 1.07 13.99
N ASP A 22 -0.06 1.37 15.25
CA ASP A 22 -0.87 2.13 16.20
C ASP A 22 -0.90 3.62 15.85
N GLN A 23 0.18 4.13 15.27
CA GLN A 23 0.25 5.49 14.75
C GLN A 23 -0.55 5.63 13.45
N ILE A 24 -0.53 4.59 12.59
CA ILE A 24 -1.34 4.58 11.36
C ILE A 24 -2.82 4.55 11.71
N ILE A 25 -3.23 3.65 12.63
CA ILE A 25 -4.61 3.55 13.10
C ILE A 25 -4.65 3.17 14.59
N PRO A 26 -5.19 4.05 15.48
CA PRO A 26 -5.27 3.78 16.90
C PRO A 26 -6.12 2.55 17.22
N ALA A 27 -5.76 1.83 18.31
CA ALA A 27 -6.38 0.57 18.70
C ALA A 27 -7.90 0.63 18.90
N ASP A 28 -8.46 1.80 19.26
CA ASP A 28 -9.90 1.96 19.45
C ASP A 28 -10.69 1.76 18.13
N TRP A 29 -10.08 1.99 16.99
CA TRP A 29 -10.69 1.74 15.69
C TRP A 29 -10.82 0.26 15.35
N LEU A 30 -10.04 -0.62 16.00
CA LEU A 30 -10.06 -2.07 15.76
C LEU A 30 -11.30 -2.77 16.31
N LYS A 31 -12.06 -2.08 17.18
CA LYS A 31 -13.30 -2.62 17.79
C LYS A 31 -14.51 -2.56 16.86
N ARG A 32 -14.36 -1.95 15.70
CA ARG A 32 -15.46 -1.83 14.71
C ARG A 32 -15.74 -3.17 14.05
N VAL A 33 -17.03 -3.46 13.85
CA VAL A 33 -17.51 -4.66 13.16
C VAL A 33 -17.55 -4.44 11.65
N GLU A 34 -17.87 -3.21 11.24
CA GLU A 34 -17.90 -2.80 9.83
C GLU A 34 -16.49 -2.76 9.24
N ARG A 35 -16.37 -3.12 7.96
CA ARG A 35 -15.11 -3.07 7.21
C ARG A 35 -14.91 -1.74 6.45
N THR A 36 -15.67 -0.70 6.80
CA THR A 36 -15.64 0.62 6.16
C THR A 36 -15.60 1.73 7.21
N GLY A 37 -15.19 2.93 6.81
CA GLY A 37 -15.09 4.10 7.70
C GLY A 37 -13.77 4.18 8.46
N PHE A 38 -12.73 3.45 8.01
CA PHE A 38 -11.41 3.47 8.64
C PHE A 38 -10.57 4.69 8.23
N GLU A 39 -10.93 5.39 7.15
CA GLU A 39 -10.28 6.62 6.69
C GLU A 39 -10.24 7.72 7.77
N ALA A 40 -11.27 7.80 8.61
CA ALA A 40 -11.31 8.75 9.70
C ALA A 40 -10.30 8.42 10.82
N GLY A 41 -9.88 7.15 10.92
CA GLY A 41 -8.87 6.68 11.88
C GLY A 41 -7.43 6.85 11.38
N LEU A 42 -7.24 7.13 10.07
CA LEU A 42 -5.90 7.25 9.52
C LEU A 42 -5.14 8.40 10.18
N PHE A 43 -4.04 8.06 10.86
CA PHE A 43 -3.19 9.00 11.60
C PHE A 43 -3.99 9.92 12.55
N ALA A 44 -5.10 9.43 13.12
CA ALA A 44 -6.05 10.26 13.87
C ALA A 44 -5.37 11.10 14.96
N THR A 45 -4.45 10.50 15.74
CA THR A 45 -3.69 11.21 16.77
C THR A 45 -2.80 12.33 16.22
N TRP A 46 -2.24 12.16 15.03
CA TRP A 46 -1.39 13.19 14.41
C TRP A 46 -2.22 14.27 13.72
N ARG A 47 -3.42 13.92 13.26
CA ARG A 47 -4.33 14.88 12.60
C ARG A 47 -4.93 15.89 13.57
N ASP A 48 -4.79 15.71 14.88
CA ASP A 48 -5.12 16.74 15.87
C ASP A 48 -4.17 17.95 15.78
N ASP A 49 -2.94 17.75 15.28
CA ASP A 49 -2.02 18.84 14.96
C ASP A 49 -2.38 19.47 13.60
N ARG A 50 -2.73 20.75 13.61
CA ARG A 50 -3.09 21.51 12.39
C ARG A 50 -1.96 21.58 11.36
N ASN A 51 -0.70 21.42 11.79
CA ASN A 51 0.46 21.44 10.90
C ASN A 51 0.80 20.04 10.35
N PHE A 52 0.04 19.03 10.72
CA PHE A 52 0.27 17.69 10.19
C PHE A 52 0.01 17.65 8.69
N VAL A 53 0.90 17.03 7.93
CA VAL A 53 0.92 17.07 6.46
C VAL A 53 -0.40 16.62 5.80
N LEU A 54 -1.16 15.67 6.40
CA LEU A 54 -2.46 15.26 5.88
C LEU A 54 -3.57 16.31 6.08
N ASN A 55 -3.33 17.36 6.87
CA ASN A 55 -4.25 18.49 7.05
C ASN A 55 -3.95 19.66 6.10
N ASP A 56 -2.88 19.56 5.31
CA ASP A 56 -2.52 20.58 4.33
C ASP A 56 -3.35 20.43 3.05
N GLU A 57 -4.15 21.44 2.72
CA GLU A 57 -5.05 21.45 1.57
C GLU A 57 -4.34 21.24 0.23
N ARG A 58 -3.04 21.53 0.14
CA ARG A 58 -2.23 21.29 -1.06
C ARG A 58 -2.21 19.82 -1.48
N TYR A 59 -2.37 18.91 -0.53
CA TYR A 59 -2.24 17.45 -0.74
C TYR A 59 -3.57 16.69 -0.70
N VAL A 60 -4.71 17.38 -0.70
CA VAL A 60 -6.04 16.74 -0.53
C VAL A 60 -6.36 15.72 -1.62
N SER A 61 -5.79 15.87 -2.82
CA SER A 61 -5.98 14.97 -3.96
C SER A 61 -4.89 13.91 -4.11
N ALA A 62 -3.94 13.85 -3.15
CA ALA A 62 -2.83 12.91 -3.24
C ALA A 62 -3.31 11.46 -3.09
N THR A 63 -2.87 10.61 -4.02
CA THR A 63 -3.16 9.16 -4.02
C THR A 63 -1.94 8.31 -3.66
N ILE A 64 -0.79 8.93 -3.44
CA ILE A 64 0.46 8.26 -3.12
C ILE A 64 1.03 8.81 -1.82
N LEU A 65 1.17 7.94 -0.81
CA LEU A 65 1.81 8.29 0.45
C LEU A 65 3.32 8.05 0.33
N VAL A 66 4.14 9.08 0.52
CA VAL A 66 5.59 8.97 0.48
C VAL A 66 6.15 9.10 1.89
N ALA A 67 6.54 7.98 2.50
CA ALA A 67 6.92 7.86 3.91
C ALA A 67 8.42 7.62 4.11
N GLY A 68 8.87 7.74 5.35
CA GLY A 68 10.24 7.43 5.76
C GLY A 68 10.50 5.92 5.94
N PRO A 69 11.73 5.55 6.31
CA PRO A 69 12.12 4.16 6.53
C PRO A 69 11.32 3.48 7.65
N SER A 70 11.26 2.15 7.61
CA SER A 70 10.59 1.30 8.60
C SER A 70 9.09 1.60 8.73
N PHE A 71 8.39 1.75 7.60
CA PHE A 71 6.95 2.02 7.62
C PHE A 71 6.12 0.76 7.93
N GLY A 72 5.12 0.90 8.80
CA GLY A 72 4.20 -0.16 9.18
C GLY A 72 4.81 -1.18 10.17
N VAL A 73 5.75 -0.76 11.00
CA VAL A 73 6.30 -1.59 12.09
C VAL A 73 5.26 -1.83 13.18
N GLY A 74 5.56 -2.73 14.13
CA GLY A 74 4.67 -3.06 15.25
C GLY A 74 3.75 -4.23 14.97
N SER A 75 2.55 -4.20 15.55
CA SER A 75 1.59 -5.32 15.50
C SER A 75 1.01 -5.54 14.11
N SER A 76 0.69 -6.81 13.78
CA SER A 76 0.02 -7.14 12.53
C SER A 76 -1.42 -6.60 12.52
N ARG A 77 -1.66 -5.51 11.80
CA ARG A 77 -2.98 -4.88 11.68
C ARG A 77 -3.34 -4.62 10.23
N GLU A 78 -4.19 -5.45 9.71
CA GLU A 78 -4.74 -5.26 8.37
C GLU A 78 -5.55 -3.96 8.26
N HIS A 79 -6.16 -3.53 9.37
CA HIS A 79 -6.89 -2.26 9.48
C HIS A 79 -6.03 -1.03 9.13
N ALA A 80 -4.70 -1.09 9.36
CA ALA A 80 -3.81 -0.02 8.95
C ALA A 80 -3.79 0.14 7.42
N VAL A 81 -3.82 -0.97 6.68
CA VAL A 81 -3.89 -0.96 5.23
C VAL A 81 -5.27 -0.44 4.77
N TRP A 82 -6.35 -0.90 5.41
CA TRP A 82 -7.71 -0.43 5.09
C TRP A 82 -7.87 1.07 5.32
N ALA A 83 -7.30 1.60 6.41
CA ALA A 83 -7.35 3.04 6.69
C ALA A 83 -6.66 3.85 5.60
N ILE A 84 -5.48 3.41 5.15
CA ILE A 84 -4.71 4.05 4.08
C ILE A 84 -5.50 4.03 2.76
N GLN A 85 -6.05 2.86 2.39
CA GLN A 85 -6.82 2.71 1.13
C GLN A 85 -8.12 3.49 1.15
N GLN A 86 -8.88 3.43 2.27
CA GLN A 86 -10.17 4.11 2.37
C GLN A 86 -10.00 5.63 2.42
N TYR A 87 -8.85 6.12 2.87
CA TYR A 87 -8.50 7.53 2.77
C TYR A 87 -8.27 7.99 1.33
N GLY A 88 -7.95 7.06 0.42
CA GLY A 88 -7.76 7.34 -1.01
C GLY A 88 -6.37 7.02 -1.54
N PHE A 89 -5.47 6.49 -0.72
CA PHE A 89 -4.14 6.11 -1.20
C PHE A 89 -4.18 4.77 -1.94
N GLU A 90 -3.52 4.74 -3.09
CA GLU A 90 -3.34 3.55 -3.93
C GLU A 90 -1.96 2.92 -3.78
N ALA A 91 -0.98 3.72 -3.33
CA ALA A 91 0.39 3.27 -3.08
C ALA A 91 1.01 3.94 -1.86
N VAL A 92 1.96 3.24 -1.25
CA VAL A 92 2.89 3.79 -0.25
C VAL A 92 4.31 3.59 -0.78
N ILE A 93 5.06 4.68 -0.91
CA ILE A 93 6.50 4.68 -1.22
C ILE A 93 7.26 4.89 0.09
N ALA A 94 8.22 4.02 0.40
CA ALA A 94 9.09 4.17 1.58
C ALA A 94 10.42 3.47 1.34
N PRO A 95 11.49 3.82 2.07
CA PRO A 95 12.77 3.11 1.98
C PRO A 95 12.70 1.65 2.43
N SER A 96 11.86 1.37 3.42
CA SER A 96 11.63 0.00 3.92
C SER A 96 10.26 -0.12 4.60
N PHE A 97 9.76 -1.34 4.65
CA PHE A 97 8.51 -1.71 5.30
C PHE A 97 8.74 -2.86 6.26
N SER A 98 7.89 -3.01 7.29
CA SER A 98 7.82 -4.29 7.97
C SER A 98 7.24 -5.36 7.04
N ASP A 99 7.73 -6.61 7.16
CA ASP A 99 7.29 -7.70 6.28
C ASP A 99 5.78 -7.97 6.40
N ILE A 100 5.26 -7.90 7.62
CA ILE A 100 3.83 -8.14 7.88
C ILE A 100 2.98 -7.05 7.20
N PHE A 101 3.34 -5.78 7.36
CA PHE A 101 2.62 -4.68 6.73
C PHE A 101 2.67 -4.78 5.21
N ARG A 102 3.86 -5.05 4.64
CA ARG A 102 4.06 -5.23 3.20
C ARG A 102 3.18 -6.35 2.64
N ASN A 103 3.10 -7.50 3.34
CA ASN A 103 2.24 -8.61 2.95
C ASN A 103 0.75 -8.24 3.01
N ASN A 104 0.32 -7.52 4.06
CA ASN A 104 -1.05 -7.05 4.16
C ASN A 104 -1.39 -6.06 3.04
N CYS A 105 -0.46 -5.18 2.65
CA CYS A 105 -0.63 -4.27 1.51
C CYS A 105 -0.90 -5.06 0.22
N THR A 106 -0.05 -6.04 -0.10
CA THR A 106 -0.20 -6.82 -1.34
C THR A 106 -1.49 -7.63 -1.39
N LYS A 107 -1.94 -8.18 -0.26
CA LYS A 107 -3.21 -8.92 -0.17
C LYS A 107 -4.43 -8.03 -0.39
N ASN A 108 -4.36 -6.78 0.04
CA ASN A 108 -5.46 -5.83 -0.07
C ASN A 108 -5.38 -4.95 -1.34
N GLY A 109 -4.30 -5.01 -2.11
CA GLY A 109 -4.13 -4.24 -3.35
C GLY A 109 -3.67 -2.79 -3.12
N LEU A 110 -3.05 -2.49 -1.98
CA LEU A 110 -2.26 -1.28 -1.76
C LEU A 110 -0.82 -1.54 -2.20
N ALA A 111 -0.28 -0.74 -3.12
CA ALA A 111 1.06 -0.98 -3.65
C ALA A 111 2.17 -0.54 -2.67
N PRO A 112 2.94 -1.46 -2.05
CA PRO A 112 4.09 -1.12 -1.23
C PRO A 112 5.35 -1.00 -2.11
N VAL A 113 5.84 0.21 -2.33
CA VAL A 113 6.94 0.51 -3.24
C VAL A 113 8.19 0.87 -2.42
N ALA A 114 9.17 -0.03 -2.40
CA ALA A 114 10.42 0.18 -1.68
C ALA A 114 11.46 0.84 -2.60
N LEU A 115 11.89 2.07 -2.28
CA LEU A 115 12.93 2.80 -3.00
C LEU A 115 14.12 3.11 -2.10
N ALA A 116 15.29 3.34 -2.68
CA ALA A 116 16.43 3.85 -1.93
C ALA A 116 16.09 5.20 -1.27
N LEU A 117 16.65 5.45 -0.08
CA LEU A 117 16.34 6.65 0.72
C LEU A 117 16.62 7.95 -0.06
N ASP A 118 17.69 8.01 -0.83
CA ASP A 118 18.04 9.17 -1.65
C ASP A 118 16.99 9.48 -2.74
N ALA A 119 16.35 8.44 -3.29
CA ALA A 119 15.25 8.61 -4.24
C ALA A 119 13.99 9.14 -3.52
N VAL A 120 13.68 8.62 -2.35
CA VAL A 120 12.55 9.10 -1.53
C VAL A 120 12.75 10.55 -1.12
N GLU A 121 13.96 10.95 -0.71
CA GLU A 121 14.28 12.33 -0.36
C GLU A 121 14.12 13.30 -1.54
N LYS A 122 14.51 12.89 -2.75
CA LYS A 122 14.28 13.67 -3.97
C LYS A 122 12.80 13.82 -4.30
N ILE A 123 12.01 12.75 -4.11
CA ILE A 123 10.57 12.79 -4.32
C ILE A 123 9.91 13.72 -3.30
N TRP A 124 10.28 13.67 -2.01
CA TRP A 124 9.79 14.62 -1.01
C TRP A 124 10.07 16.06 -1.39
N ALA A 125 11.33 16.36 -1.78
CA ALA A 125 11.69 17.70 -2.18
C ALA A 125 10.90 18.21 -3.40
N ALA A 126 10.63 17.32 -4.37
CA ALA A 126 9.83 17.66 -5.54
C ALA A 126 8.37 17.96 -5.16
N ILE A 127 7.75 17.12 -4.31
CA ILE A 127 6.36 17.32 -3.84
C ILE A 127 6.23 18.60 -3.01
N GLU A 128 7.20 18.90 -2.16
CA GLU A 128 7.20 20.13 -1.33
C GLU A 128 7.37 21.39 -2.17
N ALA A 129 8.15 21.30 -3.25
CA ALA A 129 8.34 22.40 -4.21
C ALA A 129 7.07 22.62 -5.06
N ASP A 130 6.42 21.55 -5.48
CA ASP A 130 5.19 21.58 -6.26
C ASP A 130 4.31 20.37 -5.88
N ALA A 131 3.20 20.63 -5.19
CA ALA A 131 2.24 19.62 -4.76
C ALA A 131 1.55 18.91 -5.95
N ALA A 132 1.58 19.49 -7.15
CA ALA A 132 1.09 18.88 -8.38
C ALA A 132 2.10 17.93 -9.04
N THR A 133 3.27 17.70 -8.41
CA THR A 133 4.28 16.75 -8.91
C THR A 133 3.66 15.39 -9.15
N GLU A 134 3.63 14.97 -10.41
CA GLU A 134 3.13 13.67 -10.82
C GLU A 134 4.15 12.57 -10.56
N ILE A 135 3.68 11.48 -9.98
CA ILE A 135 4.44 10.26 -9.73
C ILE A 135 3.75 9.14 -10.51
N VAL A 136 4.52 8.44 -11.33
CA VAL A 136 4.05 7.28 -12.10
C VAL A 136 4.71 6.02 -11.55
N ILE A 137 3.91 5.03 -11.16
CA ILE A 137 4.36 3.72 -10.68
C ILE A 137 3.93 2.67 -11.72
N ASP A 138 4.90 2.07 -12.40
CA ASP A 138 4.68 0.99 -13.36
C ASP A 138 4.88 -0.36 -12.65
N MET A 139 3.78 -1.08 -12.44
CA MET A 139 3.78 -2.39 -11.78
C MET A 139 4.28 -3.51 -12.69
N GLU A 140 4.30 -3.31 -14.00
CA GLU A 140 4.81 -4.29 -14.96
C GLU A 140 6.34 -4.22 -15.08
N ARG A 141 6.88 -2.98 -15.14
CA ARG A 141 8.32 -2.72 -15.20
C ARG A 141 8.97 -2.63 -13.82
N LEU A 142 8.17 -2.49 -12.76
CA LEU A 142 8.61 -2.24 -11.38
C LEU A 142 9.48 -0.99 -11.29
N THR A 143 8.99 0.12 -11.85
CA THR A 143 9.67 1.41 -11.84
C THR A 143 8.77 2.52 -11.31
N VAL A 144 9.40 3.51 -10.69
CA VAL A 144 8.79 4.79 -10.33
C VAL A 144 9.44 5.88 -11.15
N GLU A 145 8.62 6.71 -11.77
CA GLU A 145 9.07 7.86 -12.57
C GLU A 145 8.49 9.15 -12.00
N VAL A 146 9.34 10.17 -11.88
CA VAL A 146 8.97 11.55 -11.53
C VAL A 146 9.64 12.46 -12.54
N ALA A 147 8.89 12.80 -13.59
CA ALA A 147 9.43 13.50 -14.76
C ALA A 147 9.98 14.90 -14.43
N SER A 148 9.35 15.63 -13.49
CA SER A 148 9.73 16.98 -13.08
C SER A 148 11.18 17.07 -12.56
N ILE A 149 11.72 15.97 -12.03
CA ILE A 149 13.10 15.88 -11.51
C ILE A 149 13.95 14.85 -12.26
N SER A 150 13.49 14.37 -13.41
CA SER A 150 14.17 13.36 -14.24
C SER A 150 14.57 12.11 -13.41
N LEU A 151 13.73 11.71 -12.45
CA LEU A 151 13.95 10.53 -11.63
C LEU A 151 13.28 9.32 -12.28
N THR A 152 14.04 8.24 -12.45
CA THR A 152 13.53 6.89 -12.71
C THR A 152 14.23 5.93 -11.76
N ALA A 153 13.47 5.20 -10.96
CA ALA A 153 14.00 4.26 -9.97
C ALA A 153 13.24 2.94 -10.03
N SER A 154 13.97 1.82 -9.97
CA SER A 154 13.37 0.49 -9.87
C SER A 154 13.10 0.09 -8.42
N PHE A 155 12.07 -0.73 -8.20
CA PHE A 155 11.77 -1.30 -6.90
C PHE A 155 11.58 -2.82 -6.96
N PRO A 156 11.92 -3.55 -5.89
CA PRO A 156 11.75 -4.99 -5.85
C PRO A 156 10.30 -5.36 -5.51
N MET A 157 9.78 -6.38 -6.19
CA MET A 157 8.53 -7.03 -5.83
C MET A 157 8.62 -8.52 -6.17
N GLU A 158 8.11 -9.37 -5.28
CA GLU A 158 8.03 -10.81 -5.52
C GLU A 158 7.15 -11.09 -6.74
N PRO A 159 7.54 -12.01 -7.65
CA PRO A 159 6.77 -12.29 -8.88
C PRO A 159 5.30 -12.64 -8.62
N GLN A 160 5.02 -13.37 -7.54
CA GLN A 160 3.65 -13.71 -7.16
C GLN A 160 2.83 -12.48 -6.77
N ASN A 161 3.43 -11.51 -6.06
CA ASN A 161 2.77 -10.27 -5.68
C ASN A 161 2.53 -9.38 -6.90
N GLN A 162 3.51 -9.29 -7.81
CA GLN A 162 3.35 -8.59 -9.08
C GLN A 162 2.20 -9.19 -9.90
N TYR A 163 2.13 -10.53 -10.00
CA TYR A 163 1.04 -11.23 -10.68
C TYR A 163 -0.33 -10.89 -10.08
N ARG A 164 -0.44 -10.79 -8.74
CA ARG A 164 -1.66 -10.37 -8.04
C ARG A 164 -2.12 -8.99 -8.48
N PHE A 165 -1.21 -8.01 -8.50
CA PHE A 165 -1.53 -6.65 -8.94
C PHE A 165 -1.96 -6.59 -10.39
N LEU A 166 -1.20 -7.21 -11.29
CA LEU A 166 -1.46 -7.18 -12.72
C LEU A 166 -2.80 -7.82 -13.10
N ASN A 167 -3.22 -8.84 -12.35
CA ASN A 167 -4.45 -9.60 -12.62
C ASN A 167 -5.61 -9.27 -11.68
N GLY A 168 -5.40 -8.44 -10.66
CA GLY A 168 -6.44 -8.07 -9.70
C GLY A 168 -6.89 -9.22 -8.79
N LEU A 169 -5.99 -10.16 -8.46
CA LEU A 169 -6.31 -11.38 -7.74
C LEU A 169 -5.98 -11.24 -6.24
N ASP A 170 -6.94 -11.53 -5.39
CA ASP A 170 -6.75 -11.81 -3.98
C ASP A 170 -6.46 -13.31 -3.74
N ASP A 171 -6.30 -13.73 -2.49
CA ASP A 171 -6.00 -15.13 -2.14
C ASP A 171 -7.10 -16.09 -2.63
N ILE A 172 -8.36 -15.66 -2.60
CA ILE A 172 -9.51 -16.45 -3.09
C ILE A 172 -9.46 -16.53 -4.62
N GLY A 173 -9.21 -15.42 -5.30
CA GLY A 173 -9.09 -15.36 -6.76
C GLY A 173 -7.98 -16.27 -7.28
N ILE A 174 -6.83 -16.33 -6.58
CA ILE A 174 -5.74 -17.26 -6.93
C ILE A 174 -6.20 -18.70 -6.75
N THR A 175 -6.83 -19.03 -5.64
CA THR A 175 -7.34 -20.39 -5.41
C THR A 175 -8.37 -20.79 -6.48
N MET A 176 -9.27 -19.88 -6.83
CA MET A 176 -10.28 -20.13 -7.88
C MET A 176 -9.67 -20.31 -9.28
N SER A 177 -8.49 -19.73 -9.56
CA SER A 177 -7.80 -19.96 -10.83
C SER A 177 -7.30 -21.40 -10.98
N HIS A 178 -7.21 -22.17 -9.89
CA HIS A 178 -6.84 -23.61 -9.87
C HIS A 178 -8.03 -24.54 -9.64
N SER A 179 -9.25 -24.07 -9.89
CA SER A 179 -10.48 -24.85 -9.59
C SER A 179 -10.54 -26.21 -10.30
N GLU A 180 -10.05 -26.32 -11.54
CA GLU A 180 -10.01 -27.59 -12.28
C GLU A 180 -9.02 -28.58 -11.67
N GLU A 181 -7.85 -28.11 -11.25
CA GLU A 181 -6.82 -28.91 -10.58
C GLU A 181 -7.30 -29.39 -9.21
N ILE A 182 -7.99 -28.52 -8.48
CA ILE A 182 -8.61 -28.85 -7.20
C ILE A 182 -9.67 -29.93 -7.38
N ALA A 183 -10.59 -29.78 -8.34
CA ALA A 183 -11.62 -30.76 -8.64
C ALA A 183 -11.03 -32.11 -9.06
N SER A 184 -9.96 -32.10 -9.87
CA SER A 184 -9.22 -33.31 -10.24
C SER A 184 -8.62 -34.02 -9.02
N PHE A 185 -7.99 -33.25 -8.12
CA PHE A 185 -7.44 -33.81 -6.87
C PHE A 185 -8.55 -34.37 -5.98
N GLU A 186 -9.64 -33.66 -5.81
CA GLU A 186 -10.79 -34.10 -4.99
C GLU A 186 -11.41 -35.39 -5.51
N SER A 187 -11.49 -35.57 -6.83
CA SER A 187 -12.00 -36.79 -7.45
C SER A 187 -11.17 -38.04 -7.16
N THR A 188 -9.89 -37.87 -6.85
CA THR A 188 -8.95 -38.96 -6.54
C THR A 188 -8.76 -39.18 -5.02
N ARG A 189 -9.37 -38.33 -4.16
CA ARG A 189 -9.24 -38.48 -2.70
C ARG A 189 -9.93 -39.75 -2.21
N PRO A 190 -9.30 -40.48 -1.26
CA PRO A 190 -9.97 -41.58 -0.58
C PRO A 190 -11.23 -41.09 0.14
N THR A 191 -12.34 -41.86 0.01
CA THR A 191 -13.67 -41.51 0.56
C THR A 191 -13.69 -41.30 2.07
N TRP A 192 -12.75 -41.90 2.81
CA TRP A 192 -12.60 -41.72 4.26
C TRP A 192 -12.03 -40.33 4.67
N LEU A 193 -11.54 -39.55 3.73
CA LEU A 193 -11.08 -38.16 3.94
C LEU A 193 -12.16 -37.11 3.60
N THR A 194 -13.36 -37.55 3.18
CA THR A 194 -14.43 -36.65 2.71
C THR A 194 -15.55 -36.44 3.70
N ASN A 195 -15.40 -36.91 4.95
CA ASN A 195 -16.36 -36.72 6.05
C ASN A 195 -15.93 -35.58 6.97
#